data_ed047fc63a5aab3bfa4833820adea8eb
#
_entry.id   ed047fc63a5aab3bfa4833820adea8eb
#
_cell.length_a   1.000
_cell.length_b   1.000
_cell.length_c   1.000
_cell.angle_alpha   90.00
_cell.angle_beta   90.00
_cell.angle_gamma   90.00
#
_symmetry.space_group_name_H-M   'P 1'
#
loop_
_entity.id
_entity.type
_entity.pdbx_description
1 polymer ?
#
loop_
_entity_poly.entity_id
_entity_poly.type
_entity_poly.pdbx_seq_one_letter_code
_entity_poly.pdbx_strand_id
1 'polypeptide(L)'
;MFHRSLVRPLIIALALLSAAAQADATRPGWQEPLLARLQNIAAKQDGELGVYVKDLHSNLAVTLHAEELWYMASGIKVPVAITVLRGVERGDWNLDTRLTLAADDFVDGAGSTNQYGPGAQVSVRALLEQMIIYSDNTATDRLIRLVGIDAVNELVGELVPEGFEPITSLADVRRHIYRHLHPAAEQLGGRDLIRLRQARQDNERLDKLASLLHVPRAQLAPISLNTAYTRYYSSNLNAARLTAFGKLLERLAYGEALGAEQTDYLLGVMSRVKTGSKRIIAGLPKDARYAHKTGTQRARICDSGLIETPLRGTAEPVLVVACVRGELSLAKAERTLRQVGEALNKSGVLQREALN
;
A
#
# COMPACT_ATOMS: atom_id res chain seq x y z
N MET A 1 -21.68 -8.86 -95.59
CA MET A 1 -21.42 -10.14 -94.88
C MET A 1 -21.13 -9.81 -93.46
N PHE A 2 -22.09 -10.08 -92.62
CA PHE A 2 -22.02 -9.67 -91.22
C PHE A 2 -21.61 -10.90 -90.35
N HIS A 3 -20.45 -10.73 -89.65
CA HIS A 3 -20.06 -11.71 -88.62
C HIS A 3 -20.55 -11.22 -87.26
N ARG A 4 -21.48 -11.95 -86.69
CA ARG A 4 -21.96 -11.77 -85.30
C ARG A 4 -21.05 -12.54 -84.35
N SER A 5 -20.27 -11.85 -83.51
CA SER A 5 -19.55 -12.45 -82.38
C SER A 5 -20.46 -12.53 -81.22
N LEU A 6 -20.67 -13.75 -80.74
CA LEU A 6 -21.40 -14.09 -79.51
C LEU A 6 -20.45 -13.86 -78.32
N VAL A 7 -20.76 -12.88 -77.54
CA VAL A 7 -20.09 -12.66 -76.21
C VAL A 7 -20.89 -13.47 -75.17
N ARG A 8 -20.27 -14.47 -74.54
CA ARG A 8 -20.81 -15.20 -73.43
C ARG A 8 -20.51 -14.38 -72.15
N PRO A 9 -21.47 -14.11 -71.25
CA PRO A 9 -21.19 -13.52 -69.96
C PRO A 9 -20.58 -14.55 -69.00
N LEU A 10 -19.41 -14.24 -68.48
CA LEU A 10 -18.76 -15.00 -67.42
C LEU A 10 -19.43 -14.62 -66.09
N ILE A 11 -20.24 -15.55 -65.56
CA ILE A 11 -20.82 -15.38 -64.22
C ILE A 11 -19.73 -15.70 -63.19
N ILE A 12 -19.15 -14.64 -62.60
CA ILE A 12 -18.27 -14.76 -61.42
C ILE A 12 -19.18 -14.96 -60.22
N ALA A 13 -19.25 -16.18 -59.69
CA ALA A 13 -19.88 -16.45 -58.43
C ALA A 13 -18.97 -15.95 -57.32
N LEU A 14 -19.29 -14.80 -56.73
CA LEU A 14 -18.66 -14.29 -55.52
C LEU A 14 -19.11 -15.15 -54.33
N ALA A 15 -18.31 -16.13 -53.94
CA ALA A 15 -18.48 -16.84 -52.70
C ALA A 15 -18.18 -15.86 -51.54
N LEU A 16 -19.22 -15.29 -50.95
CA LEU A 16 -19.17 -14.62 -49.66
C LEU A 16 -18.87 -15.67 -48.59
N LEU A 17 -17.61 -15.83 -48.27
CA LEU A 17 -17.15 -16.44 -47.02
C LEU A 17 -17.58 -15.50 -45.90
N SER A 18 -18.78 -15.74 -45.36
CA SER A 18 -19.16 -15.25 -44.04
C SER A 18 -18.27 -15.97 -43.04
N ALA A 19 -17.13 -15.33 -42.68
CA ALA A 19 -16.44 -15.64 -41.46
C ALA A 19 -17.40 -15.28 -40.32
N ALA A 20 -18.20 -16.24 -39.88
CA ALA A 20 -18.82 -16.16 -38.57
C ALA A 20 -17.67 -16.06 -37.59
N ALA A 21 -17.43 -14.85 -37.08
CA ALA A 21 -16.68 -14.66 -35.87
C ALA A 21 -17.44 -15.50 -34.82
N GLN A 22 -16.97 -16.71 -34.55
CA GLN A 22 -17.33 -17.44 -33.38
C GLN A 22 -16.98 -16.50 -32.21
N ALA A 23 -18.02 -15.89 -31.62
CA ALA A 23 -17.88 -15.26 -30.32
C ALA A 23 -17.40 -16.40 -29.40
N ASP A 24 -16.11 -16.34 -29.09
CA ASP A 24 -15.52 -17.21 -28.10
C ASP A 24 -16.38 -17.02 -26.84
N ALA A 25 -17.09 -18.11 -26.48
CA ALA A 25 -17.87 -18.17 -25.24
C ALA A 25 -16.84 -18.13 -24.12
N THR A 26 -16.31 -16.92 -23.83
CA THR A 26 -15.36 -16.64 -22.78
C THR A 26 -15.92 -17.23 -21.51
N ARG A 27 -15.20 -18.18 -20.93
CA ARG A 27 -15.37 -18.52 -19.52
C ARG A 27 -15.48 -17.20 -18.78
N PRO A 28 -16.45 -17.04 -17.84
CA PRO A 28 -16.58 -15.78 -17.12
C PRO A 28 -15.22 -15.43 -16.57
N GLY A 29 -14.68 -14.30 -17.00
CA GLY A 29 -13.35 -13.84 -16.60
C GLY A 29 -13.27 -13.79 -15.07
N TRP A 30 -12.09 -13.85 -14.50
CA TRP A 30 -11.85 -13.83 -13.06
C TRP A 30 -12.48 -12.60 -12.34
N GLN A 31 -12.81 -11.54 -13.07
CA GLN A 31 -13.29 -10.27 -12.55
C GLN A 31 -14.65 -10.37 -11.85
N GLU A 32 -15.67 -10.94 -12.51
CA GLU A 32 -17.01 -11.08 -11.91
C GLU A 32 -17.02 -12.00 -10.69
N PRO A 33 -16.41 -13.21 -10.73
CA PRO A 33 -16.27 -14.05 -9.55
C PRO A 33 -15.52 -13.40 -8.40
N LEU A 34 -14.49 -12.62 -8.69
CA LEU A 34 -13.75 -11.88 -7.65
C LEU A 34 -14.62 -10.78 -7.04
N LEU A 35 -15.25 -9.94 -7.86
CA LEU A 35 -16.08 -8.82 -7.38
C LEU A 35 -17.23 -9.34 -6.49
N ALA A 36 -17.92 -10.37 -6.91
CA ALA A 36 -19.02 -10.97 -6.13
C ALA A 36 -18.52 -11.48 -4.75
N ARG A 37 -17.32 -12.09 -4.69
CA ARG A 37 -16.71 -12.53 -3.44
C ARG A 37 -16.34 -11.34 -2.54
N LEU A 38 -15.75 -10.30 -3.11
CA LEU A 38 -15.36 -9.09 -2.36
C LEU A 38 -16.58 -8.37 -1.79
N GLN A 39 -17.66 -8.25 -2.56
CA GLN A 39 -18.93 -7.68 -2.08
C GLN A 39 -19.54 -8.50 -0.93
N ASN A 40 -19.51 -9.84 -1.03
CA ASN A 40 -19.99 -10.70 0.05
C ASN A 40 -19.12 -10.61 1.31
N ILE A 41 -17.80 -10.39 1.18
CA ILE A 41 -16.91 -10.15 2.32
C ILE A 41 -17.25 -8.78 2.94
N ALA A 42 -17.39 -7.73 2.13
CA ALA A 42 -17.72 -6.39 2.58
C ALA A 42 -19.05 -6.34 3.35
N ALA A 43 -20.08 -7.06 2.86
CA ALA A 43 -21.39 -7.10 3.49
C ALA A 43 -21.43 -7.81 4.86
N LYS A 44 -20.39 -8.58 5.23
CA LYS A 44 -20.34 -9.39 6.47
C LYS A 44 -19.43 -8.81 7.56
N GLN A 45 -18.84 -7.66 7.34
CA GLN A 45 -17.96 -7.02 8.33
C GLN A 45 -18.59 -5.78 8.95
N ASP A 46 -18.12 -5.42 10.15
CA ASP A 46 -18.62 -4.25 10.88
C ASP A 46 -18.05 -2.91 10.37
N GLY A 47 -16.96 -2.96 9.61
CA GLY A 47 -16.32 -1.79 8.99
C GLY A 47 -16.52 -1.74 7.48
N GLU A 48 -15.76 -0.89 6.82
CA GLU A 48 -15.75 -0.77 5.37
C GLU A 48 -14.51 -1.45 4.78
N LEU A 49 -14.68 -2.11 3.63
CA LEU A 49 -13.61 -2.74 2.86
C LEU A 49 -13.43 -2.02 1.53
N GLY A 50 -12.21 -1.55 1.25
CA GLY A 50 -11.78 -1.10 -0.07
C GLY A 50 -10.79 -2.08 -0.67
N VAL A 51 -10.94 -2.38 -1.96
CA VAL A 51 -10.03 -3.28 -2.68
C VAL A 51 -9.83 -2.80 -4.11
N TYR A 52 -8.58 -2.79 -4.55
CA TYR A 52 -8.15 -2.69 -5.93
C TYR A 52 -7.30 -3.90 -6.28
N VAL A 53 -7.65 -4.60 -7.34
CA VAL A 53 -6.88 -5.72 -7.89
C VAL A 53 -6.65 -5.47 -9.37
N LYS A 54 -5.43 -5.65 -9.83
CA LYS A 54 -5.07 -5.55 -11.25
C LYS A 54 -4.16 -6.70 -11.64
N ASP A 55 -4.52 -7.40 -12.67
CA ASP A 55 -3.62 -8.31 -13.37
C ASP A 55 -2.75 -7.50 -14.32
N LEU A 56 -1.47 -7.39 -14.03
CA LEU A 56 -0.54 -6.57 -14.82
C LEU A 56 -0.29 -7.17 -16.21
N HIS A 57 -0.50 -8.48 -16.39
CA HIS A 57 -0.35 -9.14 -17.69
C HIS A 57 -1.50 -8.80 -18.66
N SER A 58 -2.74 -8.98 -18.22
CA SER A 58 -3.92 -8.71 -19.05
C SER A 58 -4.39 -7.25 -18.98
N ASN A 59 -3.85 -6.46 -18.06
CA ASN A 59 -4.27 -5.09 -17.74
C ASN A 59 -5.73 -4.99 -17.24
N LEU A 60 -6.37 -6.10 -16.89
CA LEU A 60 -7.72 -6.14 -16.34
C LEU A 60 -7.72 -5.84 -14.85
N ALA A 61 -8.76 -5.17 -14.36
CA ALA A 61 -8.85 -4.78 -12.96
C ALA A 61 -10.24 -5.01 -12.35
N VAL A 62 -10.28 -5.11 -11.02
CA VAL A 62 -11.49 -5.12 -10.18
C VAL A 62 -11.33 -4.06 -9.10
N THR A 63 -12.39 -3.29 -8.87
CA THR A 63 -12.46 -2.23 -7.87
C THR A 63 -13.65 -2.44 -6.94
N LEU A 64 -13.43 -2.23 -5.65
CA LEU A 64 -14.48 -2.11 -4.64
C LEU A 64 -14.12 -0.93 -3.74
N HIS A 65 -14.88 0.17 -3.77
CA HIS A 65 -14.61 1.42 -3.03
C HIS A 65 -13.17 1.96 -3.22
N ALA A 66 -12.53 1.66 -4.37
CA ALA A 66 -11.11 1.93 -4.60
C ALA A 66 -10.81 3.39 -4.95
N GLU A 67 -11.81 4.15 -5.41
CA GLU A 67 -11.69 5.56 -5.76
C GLU A 67 -11.90 6.51 -4.56
N GLU A 68 -12.30 5.97 -3.42
CA GLU A 68 -12.34 6.72 -2.18
C GLU A 68 -10.94 6.91 -1.59
N LEU A 69 -10.75 7.94 -0.77
CA LEU A 69 -9.52 8.16 -0.02
C LEU A 69 -9.46 7.20 1.19
N TRP A 70 -8.35 6.47 1.27
CA TRP A 70 -8.04 5.55 2.35
C TRP A 70 -6.75 5.94 3.04
N TYR A 71 -6.79 6.03 4.37
CA TYR A 71 -5.57 6.27 5.15
C TYR A 71 -4.63 5.06 5.04
N MET A 72 -3.49 5.25 4.39
CA MET A 72 -2.57 4.16 4.03
C MET A 72 -1.70 3.67 5.19
N ALA A 73 -1.70 4.39 6.31
CA ALA A 73 -0.84 4.09 7.46
C ALA A 73 0.62 3.88 7.01
N SER A 74 1.25 2.74 7.36
CA SER A 74 2.63 2.44 6.95
C SER A 74 2.79 2.07 5.46
N GLY A 75 1.72 2.08 4.66
CA GLY A 75 1.82 1.97 3.20
C GLY A 75 2.69 3.08 2.61
N ILE A 76 2.64 4.29 3.18
CA ILE A 76 3.44 5.46 2.74
C ILE A 76 4.95 5.22 2.80
N LYS A 77 5.42 4.15 3.42
CA LYS A 77 6.83 3.76 3.46
C LYS A 77 7.35 3.26 2.10
N VAL A 78 6.45 2.84 1.21
CA VAL A 78 6.84 2.46 -0.16
C VAL A 78 7.34 3.67 -0.95
N PRO A 79 6.61 4.79 -1.08
CA PRO A 79 7.15 5.98 -1.74
C PRO A 79 8.39 6.53 -1.03
N VAL A 80 8.49 6.48 0.29
CA VAL A 80 9.73 6.85 1.02
C VAL A 80 10.91 5.98 0.55
N ALA A 81 10.73 4.66 0.45
CA ALA A 81 11.79 3.75 0.00
C ALA A 81 12.21 4.05 -1.46
N ILE A 82 11.26 4.32 -2.34
CA ILE A 82 11.54 4.69 -3.74
C ILE A 82 12.37 6.00 -3.78
N THR A 83 11.98 7.02 -3.00
CA THR A 83 12.72 8.29 -2.96
C THR A 83 14.17 8.09 -2.48
N VAL A 84 14.37 7.28 -1.44
CA VAL A 84 15.71 6.94 -0.92
C VAL A 84 16.54 6.22 -1.98
N LEU A 85 15.95 5.25 -2.68
CA LEU A 85 16.65 4.46 -3.69
C LEU A 85 16.95 5.27 -4.96
N ARG A 86 16.11 6.25 -5.35
CA ARG A 86 16.47 7.23 -6.39
C ARG A 86 17.72 8.03 -6.04
N GLY A 87 17.92 8.36 -4.75
CA GLY A 87 19.15 8.99 -4.30
C GLY A 87 20.37 8.05 -4.41
N VAL A 88 20.17 6.75 -4.21
CA VAL A 88 21.23 5.74 -4.47
C VAL A 88 21.56 5.69 -5.96
N GLU A 89 20.58 5.71 -6.86
CA GLU A 89 20.79 5.72 -8.32
C GLU A 89 21.53 6.97 -8.80
N ARG A 90 21.25 8.13 -8.21
CA ARG A 90 21.97 9.36 -8.54
C ARG A 90 23.38 9.44 -7.94
N GLY A 91 23.73 8.52 -7.02
CA GLY A 91 25.00 8.57 -6.30
C GLY A 91 25.08 9.59 -5.15
N ASP A 92 23.94 10.13 -4.70
CA ASP A 92 23.89 11.07 -3.56
C ASP A 92 24.35 10.37 -2.26
N TRP A 93 24.09 9.08 -2.14
CA TRP A 93 24.55 8.13 -1.12
C TRP A 93 24.51 6.71 -1.66
N ASN A 94 25.04 5.74 -0.92
CA ASN A 94 24.90 4.33 -1.21
C ASN A 94 24.23 3.59 -0.04
N LEU A 95 23.91 2.32 -0.24
CA LEU A 95 23.23 1.51 0.79
C LEU A 95 24.06 1.33 2.07
N ASP A 96 25.38 1.46 2.01
CA ASP A 96 26.29 1.30 3.15
C ASP A 96 26.62 2.65 3.83
N THR A 97 26.16 3.77 3.25
CA THR A 97 26.26 5.12 3.87
C THR A 97 25.63 5.08 5.26
N ARG A 98 26.40 5.51 6.26
CA ARG A 98 25.97 5.52 7.67
C ARG A 98 25.34 6.86 8.03
N LEU A 99 24.16 6.79 8.63
CA LEU A 99 23.38 7.94 9.06
C LEU A 99 23.30 7.98 10.58
N THR A 100 23.56 9.15 11.15
CA THR A 100 23.45 9.36 12.60
C THR A 100 21.98 9.57 12.99
N LEU A 101 21.50 8.81 13.97
CA LEU A 101 20.17 8.99 14.56
C LEU A 101 20.15 10.24 15.44
N ALA A 102 19.27 11.18 15.16
CA ALA A 102 19.01 12.33 16.03
C ALA A 102 17.86 12.04 17.00
N ALA A 103 17.74 12.84 18.05
CA ALA A 103 16.69 12.69 19.05
C ALA A 103 15.27 12.76 18.44
N ASP A 104 15.09 13.55 17.39
CA ASP A 104 13.80 13.76 16.72
C ASP A 104 13.44 12.67 15.71
N ASP A 105 14.36 11.75 15.38
CA ASP A 105 14.05 10.60 14.54
C ASP A 105 13.22 9.53 15.29
N PHE A 106 13.24 9.56 16.63
CA PHE A 106 12.64 8.51 17.44
C PHE A 106 11.12 8.64 17.48
N VAL A 107 10.43 7.60 17.04
CA VAL A 107 8.96 7.52 17.00
C VAL A 107 8.51 6.15 17.51
N ASP A 108 7.38 6.13 18.21
CA ASP A 108 6.74 4.88 18.64
C ASP A 108 6.33 4.00 17.45
N GLY A 109 6.44 2.70 17.59
CA GLY A 109 6.03 1.76 16.56
C GLY A 109 6.70 0.40 16.67
N ALA A 110 6.61 -0.37 15.60
CA ALA A 110 7.31 -1.64 15.44
C ALA A 110 8.78 -1.41 15.04
N GLY A 111 9.54 -2.48 14.99
CA GLY A 111 10.97 -2.46 14.64
C GLY A 111 11.87 -2.29 15.84
N SER A 112 13.17 -2.27 15.61
CA SER A 112 14.19 -2.24 16.66
C SER A 112 15.06 -0.96 16.64
N THR A 113 14.87 -0.06 15.67
CA THR A 113 15.71 1.14 15.54
C THR A 113 15.57 2.07 16.74
N ASN A 114 14.40 2.10 17.40
CA ASN A 114 14.19 2.90 18.62
C ASN A 114 14.89 2.33 19.86
N GLN A 115 15.55 1.18 19.78
CA GLN A 115 16.39 0.61 20.84
C GLN A 115 17.80 1.22 20.83
N TYR A 116 18.21 1.83 19.71
CA TYR A 116 19.44 2.60 19.66
C TYR A 116 19.30 3.94 20.42
N GLY A 117 20.42 4.52 20.77
CA GLY A 117 20.45 5.90 21.32
C GLY A 117 20.64 6.95 20.23
N PRO A 118 20.33 8.23 20.51
CA PRO A 118 20.82 9.34 19.69
C PRO A 118 22.34 9.28 19.57
N GLY A 119 22.86 9.61 18.37
CA GLY A 119 24.26 9.49 18.03
C GLY A 119 24.65 8.14 17.42
N ALA A 120 23.81 7.10 17.54
CA ALA A 120 24.09 5.82 16.89
C ALA A 120 24.11 5.98 15.37
N GLN A 121 25.02 5.26 14.72
CA GLN A 121 25.15 5.25 13.28
C GLN A 121 24.56 3.96 12.69
N VAL A 122 23.64 4.11 11.73
CA VAL A 122 22.94 2.99 11.07
C VAL A 122 23.04 3.19 9.56
N SER A 123 23.30 2.12 8.80
CA SER A 123 23.38 2.22 7.33
C SER A 123 22.02 2.46 6.69
N VAL A 124 22.00 3.10 5.51
CA VAL A 124 20.81 3.28 4.69
C VAL A 124 20.13 1.93 4.44
N ARG A 125 20.89 0.88 4.11
CA ARG A 125 20.41 -0.50 3.95
C ARG A 125 19.64 -0.99 5.16
N ALA A 126 20.24 -0.90 6.34
CA ALA A 126 19.62 -1.36 7.57
C ALA A 126 18.33 -0.58 7.89
N LEU A 127 18.32 0.73 7.67
CA LEU A 127 17.13 1.57 7.87
C LEU A 127 16.03 1.21 6.85
N LEU A 128 16.34 1.01 5.56
CA LEU A 128 15.38 0.57 4.55
C LEU A 128 14.76 -0.79 4.92
N GLU A 129 15.59 -1.76 5.31
CA GLU A 129 15.11 -3.07 5.72
C GLU A 129 14.27 -3.02 6.99
N GLN A 130 14.66 -2.25 8.01
CA GLN A 130 13.83 -2.04 9.21
C GLN A 130 12.50 -1.37 8.86
N MET A 131 12.51 -0.35 8.00
CA MET A 131 11.32 0.38 7.57
C MET A 131 10.33 -0.52 6.82
N ILE A 132 10.79 -1.33 5.90
CA ILE A 132 9.91 -2.14 5.04
C ILE A 132 9.55 -3.46 5.72
N ILE A 133 10.53 -4.25 6.20
CA ILE A 133 10.32 -5.61 6.74
C ILE A 133 9.55 -5.57 8.05
N TYR A 134 9.95 -4.69 8.98
CA TYR A 134 9.37 -4.61 10.32
C TYR A 134 8.44 -3.41 10.51
N SER A 135 8.32 -2.56 9.47
CA SER A 135 7.52 -1.33 9.54
C SER A 135 8.01 -0.34 10.61
N ASP A 136 9.32 -0.24 10.83
CA ASP A 136 9.95 0.60 11.83
C ASP A 136 9.71 2.09 11.55
N ASN A 137 9.16 2.83 12.52
CA ASN A 137 8.83 4.24 12.37
C ASN A 137 10.05 5.13 12.54
N THR A 138 10.95 4.80 13.47
CA THR A 138 12.20 5.55 13.70
C THR A 138 13.10 5.47 12.46
N ALA A 139 13.23 4.28 11.86
CA ALA A 139 13.94 4.12 10.60
C ALA A 139 13.29 4.95 9.47
N THR A 140 11.95 5.01 9.44
CA THR A 140 11.21 5.80 8.45
C THR A 140 11.51 7.28 8.57
N ASP A 141 11.36 7.86 9.77
CA ASP A 141 11.54 9.29 9.98
C ASP A 141 13.02 9.69 9.78
N ARG A 142 13.97 8.80 10.13
CA ARG A 142 15.38 9.02 9.79
C ARG A 142 15.62 9.07 8.27
N LEU A 143 14.97 8.21 7.50
CA LEU A 143 15.06 8.20 6.04
C LEU A 143 14.31 9.39 5.41
N ILE A 144 13.14 9.77 5.93
CA ILE A 144 12.46 11.00 5.52
C ILE A 144 13.36 12.22 5.76
N ARG A 145 14.06 12.28 6.89
CA ARG A 145 15.01 13.36 7.16
C ARG A 145 16.24 13.33 6.23
N LEU A 146 16.60 12.21 5.66
CA LEU A 146 17.67 12.12 4.64
C LEU A 146 17.23 12.77 3.33
N VAL A 147 16.04 12.42 2.85
CA VAL A 147 15.56 12.83 1.51
C VAL A 147 14.76 14.14 1.53
N GLY A 148 14.17 14.52 2.67
CA GLY A 148 13.17 15.56 2.79
C GLY A 148 11.76 15.04 2.48
N ILE A 149 10.76 15.50 3.26
CA ILE A 149 9.36 15.08 3.06
C ILE A 149 8.79 15.62 1.74
N ASP A 150 9.23 16.81 1.33
CA ASP A 150 8.83 17.43 0.08
C ASP A 150 9.26 16.58 -1.11
N ALA A 151 10.49 16.04 -1.11
CA ALA A 151 10.97 15.14 -2.17
C ALA A 151 10.15 13.84 -2.26
N VAL A 152 9.62 13.33 -1.13
CA VAL A 152 8.70 12.19 -1.15
C VAL A 152 7.38 12.55 -1.82
N ASN A 153 6.82 13.73 -1.50
CA ASN A 153 5.57 14.21 -2.10
C ASN A 153 5.73 14.57 -3.59
N GLU A 154 6.85 15.17 -3.97
CA GLU A 154 7.20 15.46 -5.36
C GLU A 154 7.31 14.18 -6.19
N LEU A 155 8.02 13.15 -5.68
CA LEU A 155 8.12 11.85 -6.33
C LEU A 155 6.75 11.22 -6.55
N VAL A 156 5.87 11.27 -5.54
CA VAL A 156 4.53 10.74 -5.67
C VAL A 156 3.74 11.50 -6.74
N GLY A 157 3.80 12.84 -6.76
CA GLY A 157 3.16 13.67 -7.78
C GLY A 157 3.71 13.42 -9.19
N GLU A 158 5.02 13.14 -9.33
CA GLU A 158 5.63 12.76 -10.61
C GLU A 158 5.11 11.40 -11.11
N LEU A 159 5.14 10.38 -10.24
CA LEU A 159 4.75 9.01 -10.62
C LEU A 159 3.24 8.83 -10.76
N VAL A 160 2.47 9.51 -9.91
CA VAL A 160 1.01 9.39 -9.81
C VAL A 160 0.42 10.77 -9.54
N PRO A 161 0.13 11.57 -10.58
CA PRO A 161 -0.28 12.98 -10.42
C PRO A 161 -1.55 13.21 -9.60
N GLU A 162 -2.41 12.21 -9.48
CA GLU A 162 -3.70 12.32 -8.79
C GLU A 162 -3.98 11.16 -7.84
N GLY A 163 -4.72 11.43 -6.77
CA GLY A 163 -5.26 10.40 -5.88
C GLY A 163 -4.39 10.09 -4.66
N PHE A 164 -3.27 10.81 -4.48
CA PHE A 164 -2.54 10.86 -3.21
C PHE A 164 -2.77 12.20 -2.51
N GLU A 165 -2.92 12.15 -1.21
CA GLU A 165 -2.90 13.31 -0.33
C GLU A 165 -1.49 13.48 0.28
N PRO A 166 -1.16 14.64 0.83
CA PRO A 166 0.18 14.90 1.36
C PRO A 166 0.64 13.87 2.37
N ILE A 167 1.85 13.37 2.18
CA ILE A 167 2.53 12.46 3.09
C ILE A 167 3.29 13.29 4.13
N THR A 168 3.24 12.86 5.39
CA THR A 168 3.93 13.48 6.52
C THR A 168 4.87 12.50 7.21
N SER A 169 5.74 12.98 8.09
CA SER A 169 6.53 12.11 8.97
C SER A 169 5.64 11.34 9.94
N LEU A 170 6.16 10.23 10.49
CA LEU A 170 5.39 9.43 11.47
C LEU A 170 5.29 10.15 12.82
N ALA A 171 6.26 10.98 13.17
CA ALA A 171 6.19 11.86 14.33
C ALA A 171 5.06 12.89 14.16
N ASP A 172 4.91 13.49 12.97
CA ASP A 172 3.84 14.45 12.70
C ASP A 172 2.46 13.80 12.70
N VAL A 173 2.33 12.56 12.24
CA VAL A 173 1.09 11.78 12.44
C VAL A 173 0.69 11.77 13.92
N ARG A 174 1.63 11.55 14.83
CA ARG A 174 1.35 11.54 16.28
C ARG A 174 1.00 12.92 16.81
N ARG A 175 1.77 13.94 16.43
CA ARG A 175 1.53 15.34 16.82
C ARG A 175 0.14 15.79 16.35
N HIS A 176 -0.22 15.51 15.10
CA HIS A 176 -1.53 15.86 14.53
C HIS A 176 -2.70 15.14 15.22
N ILE A 177 -2.54 13.90 15.68
CA ILE A 177 -3.56 13.21 16.46
C ILE A 177 -3.71 13.88 17.82
N TYR A 178 -2.61 14.06 18.56
CA TYR A 178 -2.66 14.57 19.94
C TYR A 178 -2.99 16.07 20.04
N ARG A 179 -2.72 16.85 18.97
CA ARG A 179 -3.12 18.28 18.94
C ARG A 179 -4.66 18.48 19.07
N HIS A 180 -5.46 17.49 18.66
CA HIS A 180 -6.91 17.54 18.88
C HIS A 180 -7.31 17.41 20.35
N LEU A 181 -6.40 16.96 21.20
CA LEU A 181 -6.57 16.90 22.64
C LEU A 181 -6.00 18.14 23.33
N HIS A 182 -4.87 18.67 22.83
CA HIS A 182 -4.26 19.90 23.33
C HIS A 182 -3.28 20.47 22.29
N PRO A 183 -3.33 21.79 21.97
CA PRO A 183 -2.46 22.39 20.93
C PRO A 183 -0.98 22.19 21.20
N ALA A 184 -0.52 22.24 22.46
CA ALA A 184 0.88 22.04 22.82
C ALA A 184 1.44 20.66 22.42
N ALA A 185 0.60 19.71 22.02
CA ALA A 185 1.06 18.39 21.54
C ALA A 185 1.84 18.48 20.22
N GLU A 186 1.77 19.60 19.49
CA GLU A 186 2.62 19.89 18.33
C GLU A 186 4.11 20.00 18.71
N GLN A 187 4.42 20.28 19.97
CA GLN A 187 5.79 20.40 20.51
C GLN A 187 6.35 19.09 21.04
N LEU A 188 5.59 17.96 21.02
CA LEU A 188 6.06 16.68 21.54
C LEU A 188 7.29 16.21 20.75
N GLY A 189 8.37 15.93 21.48
CA GLY A 189 9.58 15.35 20.93
C GLY A 189 9.44 13.83 20.70
N GLY A 190 10.33 13.27 19.90
CA GLY A 190 10.28 11.83 19.57
C GLY A 190 10.26 10.91 20.81
N ARG A 191 11.03 11.22 21.83
CA ARG A 191 11.04 10.45 23.10
C ARG A 191 9.72 10.52 23.86
N ASP A 192 8.99 11.63 23.76
CA ASP A 192 7.68 11.76 24.39
C ASP A 192 6.64 10.90 23.69
N LEU A 193 6.73 10.79 22.36
CA LEU A 193 5.88 9.89 21.57
C LEU A 193 6.11 8.43 21.97
N ILE A 194 7.37 8.01 22.20
CA ILE A 194 7.68 6.67 22.71
C ILE A 194 7.09 6.46 24.13
N ARG A 195 7.26 7.46 25.02
CA ARG A 195 6.69 7.40 26.37
C ARG A 195 5.17 7.28 26.37
N LEU A 196 4.48 8.01 25.48
CA LEU A 196 3.03 7.91 25.31
C LEU A 196 2.58 6.49 24.92
N ARG A 197 3.34 5.81 24.07
CA ARG A 197 3.03 4.45 23.62
C ARG A 197 3.16 3.40 24.72
N GLN A 198 3.94 3.66 25.76
CA GLN A 198 4.08 2.76 26.93
C GLN A 198 2.77 2.62 27.70
N ALA A 199 1.91 3.66 27.71
CA ALA A 199 0.57 3.58 28.27
C ALA A 199 -0.31 2.64 27.39
N ARG A 200 -0.82 1.58 28.02
CA ARG A 200 -1.58 0.53 27.32
C ARG A 200 -3.04 0.89 27.12
N GLN A 201 -3.61 1.62 28.10
CA GLN A 201 -5.01 2.05 28.07
C GLN A 201 -5.15 3.49 27.62
N ASP A 202 -6.27 3.84 27.02
CA ASP A 202 -6.53 5.18 26.50
C ASP A 202 -6.48 6.23 27.61
N ASN A 203 -7.07 5.97 28.79
CA ASN A 203 -7.04 6.90 29.93
C ASN A 203 -5.62 7.12 30.44
N GLU A 204 -4.84 6.05 30.64
CA GLU A 204 -3.43 6.16 31.03
C GLU A 204 -2.62 7.00 30.02
N ARG A 205 -2.94 6.84 28.73
CA ARG A 205 -2.28 7.61 27.67
C ARG A 205 -2.64 9.10 27.71
N LEU A 206 -3.90 9.42 28.02
CA LEU A 206 -4.33 10.80 28.19
C LEU A 206 -3.72 11.43 29.44
N ASP A 207 -3.61 10.68 30.56
CA ASP A 207 -2.92 11.16 31.77
C ASP A 207 -1.45 11.41 31.51
N LYS A 208 -0.79 10.47 30.78
CA LYS A 208 0.60 10.62 30.35
C LYS A 208 0.80 11.81 29.42
N LEU A 209 -0.14 12.06 28.50
CA LEU A 209 -0.12 13.22 27.63
C LEU A 209 -0.15 14.51 28.44
N ALA A 210 -1.10 14.66 29.38
CA ALA A 210 -1.20 15.82 30.24
C ALA A 210 0.11 16.05 31.03
N SER A 211 0.68 14.98 31.58
CA SER A 211 1.96 15.04 32.30
C SER A 211 3.12 15.52 31.41
N LEU A 212 3.23 15.01 30.18
CA LEU A 212 4.30 15.40 29.24
C LEU A 212 4.13 16.83 28.73
N LEU A 213 2.92 17.32 28.64
CA LEU A 213 2.60 18.70 28.25
C LEU A 213 2.67 19.67 29.44
N HIS A 214 2.92 19.18 30.67
CA HIS A 214 2.92 19.97 31.92
C HIS A 214 1.59 20.75 32.13
N VAL A 215 0.45 20.12 31.79
CA VAL A 215 -0.88 20.70 31.97
C VAL A 215 -1.76 19.81 32.84
N PRO A 216 -2.73 20.36 33.60
CA PRO A 216 -3.75 19.56 34.27
C PRO A 216 -4.54 18.72 33.27
N ARG A 217 -4.90 17.48 33.66
CA ARG A 217 -5.72 16.59 32.81
C ARG A 217 -7.02 17.23 32.32
N ALA A 218 -7.62 18.08 33.12
CA ALA A 218 -8.86 18.82 32.79
C ALA A 218 -8.68 19.86 31.66
N GLN A 219 -7.46 20.22 31.31
CA GLN A 219 -7.19 21.11 30.17
C GLN A 219 -7.12 20.36 28.83
N LEU A 220 -7.03 19.05 28.84
CA LEU A 220 -7.21 18.30 27.61
C LEU A 220 -8.66 18.40 27.15
N ALA A 221 -8.85 18.51 25.82
CA ALA A 221 -10.19 18.52 25.24
C ALA A 221 -11.01 17.30 25.72
N PRO A 222 -12.30 17.46 26.06
CA PRO A 222 -13.14 16.39 26.61
C PRO A 222 -13.62 15.43 25.50
N ILE A 223 -12.68 14.91 24.71
CA ILE A 223 -12.94 13.94 23.64
C ILE A 223 -12.15 12.66 23.91
N SER A 224 -12.64 11.54 23.37
CA SER A 224 -11.93 10.28 23.43
C SER A 224 -10.70 10.28 22.51
N LEU A 225 -9.73 9.42 22.79
CA LEU A 225 -8.62 9.19 21.89
C LEU A 225 -9.11 8.71 20.51
N ASN A 226 -10.17 7.90 20.46
CA ASN A 226 -10.78 7.49 19.20
C ASN A 226 -11.30 8.69 18.37
N THR A 227 -11.94 9.65 19.03
CA THR A 227 -12.38 10.89 18.38
C THR A 227 -11.20 11.70 17.84
N ALA A 228 -10.08 11.78 18.58
CA ALA A 228 -8.87 12.46 18.12
C ALA A 228 -8.31 11.81 16.85
N TYR A 229 -8.23 10.47 16.81
CA TYR A 229 -7.86 9.73 15.60
C TYR A 229 -8.81 10.00 14.43
N THR A 230 -10.12 9.97 14.67
CA THR A 230 -11.14 10.24 13.63
C THR A 230 -10.98 11.63 13.03
N ARG A 231 -10.77 12.66 13.88
CA ARG A 231 -10.50 14.03 13.41
C ARG A 231 -9.22 14.12 12.59
N TYR A 232 -8.17 13.40 13.00
CA TYR A 232 -6.95 13.32 12.21
C TYR A 232 -7.22 12.70 10.84
N TYR A 233 -7.95 11.60 10.76
CA TYR A 233 -8.26 10.96 9.46
C TYR A 233 -9.06 11.86 8.54
N SER A 234 -9.91 12.76 9.07
CA SER A 234 -10.65 13.74 8.28
C SER A 234 -9.77 14.83 7.65
N SER A 235 -8.49 14.93 8.02
CA SER A 235 -7.52 15.79 7.33
C SER A 235 -7.05 15.20 6.00
N ASN A 236 -7.30 13.93 5.75
CA ASN A 236 -6.82 13.13 4.62
C ASN A 236 -5.28 12.97 4.53
N LEU A 237 -4.49 13.56 5.42
CA LEU A 237 -3.03 13.37 5.41
C LEU A 237 -2.69 11.87 5.41
N ASN A 238 -1.67 11.49 4.64
CA ASN A 238 -1.24 10.09 4.45
C ASN A 238 -2.33 9.17 3.88
N ALA A 239 -3.30 9.72 3.14
CA ALA A 239 -4.34 8.97 2.45
C ALA A 239 -4.05 8.89 0.95
N ALA A 240 -4.62 7.87 0.31
CA ALA A 240 -4.61 7.71 -1.13
C ALA A 240 -5.87 6.98 -1.59
N ARG A 241 -6.26 7.18 -2.87
CA ARG A 241 -7.13 6.23 -3.56
C ARG A 241 -6.40 4.92 -3.72
N LEU A 242 -7.09 3.79 -3.58
CA LEU A 242 -6.42 2.49 -3.73
C LEU A 242 -5.94 2.26 -5.17
N THR A 243 -6.63 2.82 -6.17
CA THR A 243 -6.21 2.83 -7.57
C THR A 243 -4.91 3.62 -7.76
N ALA A 244 -4.77 4.77 -7.12
CA ALA A 244 -3.55 5.58 -7.17
C ALA A 244 -2.37 4.87 -6.49
N PHE A 245 -2.58 4.27 -5.32
CA PHE A 245 -1.55 3.47 -4.67
C PHE A 245 -1.17 2.24 -5.50
N GLY A 246 -2.17 1.62 -6.17
CA GLY A 246 -1.93 0.56 -7.14
C GLY A 246 -1.08 1.03 -8.32
N LYS A 247 -1.33 2.24 -8.85
CA LYS A 247 -0.53 2.81 -9.94
C LYS A 247 0.93 3.02 -9.54
N LEU A 248 1.20 3.42 -8.28
CA LEU A 248 2.56 3.52 -7.77
C LEU A 248 3.27 2.14 -7.77
N LEU A 249 2.57 1.09 -7.30
CA LEU A 249 3.11 -0.28 -7.30
C LEU A 249 3.30 -0.83 -8.73
N GLU A 250 2.40 -0.49 -9.64
CA GLU A 250 2.52 -0.85 -11.06
C GLU A 250 3.77 -0.23 -11.69
N ARG A 251 4.01 1.09 -11.47
CA ARG A 251 5.23 1.75 -11.94
C ARG A 251 6.50 1.16 -11.33
N LEU A 252 6.44 0.76 -10.06
CA LEU A 252 7.56 0.03 -9.44
C LEU A 252 7.78 -1.32 -10.13
N ALA A 253 6.72 -2.09 -10.38
CA ALA A 253 6.82 -3.41 -11.02
C ALA A 253 7.39 -3.34 -12.44
N TYR A 254 7.06 -2.29 -13.19
CA TYR A 254 7.58 -2.09 -14.55
C TYR A 254 8.95 -1.38 -14.63
N GLY A 255 9.58 -1.09 -13.48
CA GLY A 255 10.86 -0.38 -13.47
C GLY A 255 10.75 1.11 -13.87
N GLU A 256 9.54 1.68 -13.86
CA GLU A 256 9.31 3.11 -14.18
C GLU A 256 9.54 4.01 -12.96
N ALA A 257 9.53 3.46 -11.75
CA ALA A 257 9.80 4.21 -10.52
C ALA A 257 11.30 4.19 -10.15
N LEU A 258 12.00 3.11 -10.46
CA LEU A 258 13.41 2.84 -10.17
C LEU A 258 14.02 2.06 -11.34
N GLY A 259 15.34 2.12 -11.52
CA GLY A 259 16.08 1.23 -12.41
C GLY A 259 16.03 -0.23 -11.93
N ALA A 260 16.41 -1.16 -12.81
CA ALA A 260 16.24 -2.61 -12.57
C ALA A 260 16.85 -3.09 -11.25
N GLU A 261 18.10 -2.71 -10.94
CA GLU A 261 18.79 -3.11 -9.72
C GLU A 261 18.04 -2.67 -8.45
N GLN A 262 17.58 -1.42 -8.39
CA GLN A 262 16.91 -0.89 -7.22
C GLN A 262 15.47 -1.39 -7.12
N THR A 263 14.81 -1.66 -8.25
CA THR A 263 13.51 -2.33 -8.31
C THR A 263 13.61 -3.73 -7.70
N ASP A 264 14.55 -4.54 -8.17
CA ASP A 264 14.79 -5.91 -7.66
C ASP A 264 15.13 -5.90 -6.17
N TYR A 265 15.97 -4.95 -5.74
CA TYR A 265 16.31 -4.78 -4.33
C TYR A 265 15.05 -4.49 -3.49
N LEU A 266 14.24 -3.50 -3.88
CA LEU A 266 13.05 -3.11 -3.12
C LEU A 266 12.01 -4.23 -3.08
N LEU A 267 11.70 -4.86 -4.22
CA LEU A 267 10.77 -5.99 -4.28
C LEU A 267 11.30 -7.19 -3.48
N GLY A 268 12.59 -7.43 -3.50
CA GLY A 268 13.26 -8.43 -2.66
C GLY A 268 13.11 -8.12 -1.15
N VAL A 269 13.21 -6.87 -0.74
CA VAL A 269 12.96 -6.45 0.65
C VAL A 269 11.47 -6.59 1.01
N MET A 270 10.56 -6.16 0.11
CA MET A 270 9.11 -6.28 0.29
C MET A 270 8.64 -7.74 0.40
N SER A 271 9.29 -8.69 -0.27
CA SER A 271 8.96 -10.12 -0.15
C SER A 271 9.35 -10.75 1.20
N ARG A 272 10.15 -10.06 2.02
CA ARG A 272 10.59 -10.49 3.36
C ARG A 272 9.81 -9.86 4.50
N VAL A 273 8.71 -9.12 4.22
CA VAL A 273 7.90 -8.44 5.23
C VAL A 273 7.44 -9.43 6.32
N LYS A 274 7.59 -9.02 7.60
CA LYS A 274 7.26 -9.83 8.77
C LYS A 274 5.95 -9.42 9.45
N THR A 275 5.35 -8.33 9.02
CA THR A 275 4.07 -7.84 9.54
C THR A 275 2.91 -8.40 8.70
N GLY A 276 1.72 -8.55 9.30
CA GLY A 276 0.52 -8.94 8.57
C GLY A 276 0.46 -10.40 8.10
N SER A 277 1.17 -11.32 8.76
CA SER A 277 1.16 -12.76 8.45
C SER A 277 -0.24 -13.40 8.48
N LYS A 278 -1.23 -12.71 9.06
CA LYS A 278 -2.64 -13.14 9.13
C LYS A 278 -3.55 -12.41 8.13
N ARG A 279 -2.98 -11.59 7.22
CA ARG A 279 -3.71 -10.79 6.23
C ARG A 279 -3.74 -11.51 4.88
N ILE A 280 -3.64 -10.78 3.78
CA ILE A 280 -3.77 -11.30 2.41
C ILE A 280 -2.92 -12.56 2.21
N ILE A 281 -1.65 -12.54 2.63
CA ILE A 281 -0.73 -13.68 2.49
C ILE A 281 -1.29 -14.98 3.08
N ALA A 282 -2.06 -14.91 4.16
CA ALA A 282 -2.66 -16.10 4.79
C ALA A 282 -3.78 -16.75 3.97
N GLY A 283 -4.29 -16.06 2.96
CA GLY A 283 -5.31 -16.55 2.03
C GLY A 283 -4.76 -16.95 0.65
N LEU A 284 -3.48 -16.68 0.38
CA LEU A 284 -2.82 -17.01 -0.89
C LEU A 284 -2.40 -18.49 -0.96
N PRO A 285 -2.11 -19.02 -2.15
CA PRO A 285 -1.43 -20.31 -2.31
C PRO A 285 -0.11 -20.33 -1.53
N LYS A 286 0.28 -21.51 -1.02
CA LYS A 286 1.49 -21.65 -0.17
C LYS A 286 2.81 -21.32 -0.89
N ASP A 287 2.82 -21.49 -2.20
CA ASP A 287 3.93 -21.24 -3.11
C ASP A 287 3.91 -19.85 -3.73
N ALA A 288 2.91 -19.02 -3.39
CA ALA A 288 2.85 -17.64 -3.82
C ALA A 288 3.95 -16.80 -3.13
N ARG A 289 4.65 -15.99 -3.92
CA ARG A 289 5.53 -14.93 -3.43
C ARG A 289 4.72 -13.63 -3.38
N TYR A 290 4.76 -12.95 -2.25
CA TYR A 290 4.03 -11.70 -2.04
C TYR A 290 5.01 -10.61 -1.59
N ALA A 291 5.39 -9.74 -2.54
CA ALA A 291 6.17 -8.54 -2.24
C ALA A 291 5.21 -7.43 -1.80
N HIS A 292 5.15 -7.13 -0.50
CA HIS A 292 4.07 -6.31 0.04
C HIS A 292 4.50 -5.31 1.12
N LYS A 293 3.58 -4.43 1.47
CA LYS A 293 3.68 -3.55 2.64
C LYS A 293 2.36 -3.48 3.37
N THR A 294 2.40 -3.66 4.69
CA THR A 294 1.22 -3.51 5.55
C THR A 294 1.09 -2.10 6.10
N GLY A 295 -0.15 -1.66 6.28
CA GLY A 295 -0.52 -0.47 7.03
C GLY A 295 -1.29 -0.84 8.29
N THR A 296 -0.99 -0.23 9.44
CA THR A 296 -1.70 -0.49 10.70
C THR A 296 -1.77 0.78 11.53
N GLN A 297 -2.97 1.27 11.74
CA GLN A 297 -3.30 2.33 12.67
C GLN A 297 -4.68 2.02 13.29
N ARG A 298 -5.10 2.79 14.30
CA ARG A 298 -6.39 2.60 14.98
C ARG A 298 -7.53 2.58 13.97
N ALA A 299 -8.27 1.47 13.88
CA ALA A 299 -9.36 1.26 12.92
C ALA A 299 -9.01 1.53 11.44
N ARG A 300 -7.75 1.38 11.06
CA ARG A 300 -7.23 1.54 9.68
C ARG A 300 -6.16 0.48 9.43
N ILE A 301 -6.51 -0.52 8.64
CA ILE A 301 -5.68 -1.70 8.41
C ILE A 301 -5.59 -1.94 6.91
N CYS A 302 -4.39 -1.89 6.36
CA CYS A 302 -4.13 -2.11 4.93
C CYS A 302 -3.11 -3.23 4.71
N ASP A 303 -3.15 -3.80 3.51
CA ASP A 303 -2.13 -4.70 2.97
C ASP A 303 -2.09 -4.54 1.45
N SER A 304 -0.92 -4.29 0.87
CA SER A 304 -0.79 -3.92 -0.54
C SER A 304 0.51 -4.43 -1.11
N GLY A 305 0.47 -4.97 -2.33
CA GLY A 305 1.68 -5.50 -2.97
C GLY A 305 1.43 -6.25 -4.26
N LEU A 306 2.45 -7.00 -4.67
CA LEU A 306 2.54 -7.74 -5.91
C LEU A 306 2.63 -9.24 -5.61
N ILE A 307 1.76 -10.02 -6.23
CA ILE A 307 1.64 -11.47 -6.03
C ILE A 307 2.16 -12.17 -7.27
N GLU A 308 3.16 -13.02 -7.09
CA GLU A 308 3.69 -13.95 -8.09
C GLU A 308 3.31 -15.38 -7.68
N THR A 309 2.91 -16.22 -8.62
CA THR A 309 2.68 -17.65 -8.38
C THR A 309 3.29 -18.50 -9.49
N PRO A 310 3.79 -19.70 -9.18
CA PRO A 310 4.27 -20.64 -10.21
C PRO A 310 3.21 -20.98 -11.25
N LEU A 311 1.92 -20.91 -10.86
CA LEU A 311 0.79 -21.18 -11.76
C LEU A 311 0.66 -20.16 -12.91
N ARG A 312 1.23 -18.97 -12.75
CA ARG A 312 1.27 -17.92 -13.79
C ARG A 312 2.52 -18.02 -14.68
N GLY A 313 3.49 -18.85 -14.33
CA GLY A 313 4.76 -18.97 -15.05
C GLY A 313 5.54 -17.65 -15.04
N THR A 314 5.89 -17.12 -16.23
CA THR A 314 6.61 -15.84 -16.41
C THR A 314 5.69 -14.65 -16.62
N ALA A 315 4.36 -14.79 -16.42
CA ALA A 315 3.44 -13.66 -16.55
C ALA A 315 3.69 -12.65 -15.43
N GLU A 316 3.43 -11.38 -15.74
CA GLU A 316 3.54 -10.28 -14.79
C GLU A 316 2.66 -10.53 -13.55
N PRO A 317 3.03 -9.96 -12.40
CA PRO A 317 2.34 -10.22 -11.13
C PRO A 317 0.89 -9.70 -11.11
N VAL A 318 0.13 -10.21 -10.15
CA VAL A 318 -1.16 -9.62 -9.78
C VAL A 318 -0.93 -8.60 -8.68
N LEU A 319 -1.36 -7.37 -8.93
CA LEU A 319 -1.32 -6.27 -7.98
C LEU A 319 -2.58 -6.29 -7.11
N VAL A 320 -2.42 -6.10 -5.80
CA VAL A 320 -3.52 -5.92 -4.85
C VAL A 320 -3.25 -4.78 -3.90
N VAL A 321 -4.27 -3.94 -3.67
CA VAL A 321 -4.31 -2.92 -2.62
C VAL A 321 -5.61 -3.10 -1.88
N ALA A 322 -5.57 -3.42 -0.58
CA ALA A 322 -6.76 -3.63 0.22
C ALA A 322 -6.66 -2.96 1.58
N CYS A 323 -7.72 -2.28 1.99
CA CYS A 323 -7.82 -1.58 3.26
C CYS A 323 -9.16 -1.86 3.93
N VAL A 324 -9.14 -1.94 5.28
CA VAL A 324 -10.31 -1.99 6.16
C VAL A 324 -10.30 -0.73 7.03
N ARG A 325 -11.44 -0.04 7.12
CA ARG A 325 -11.64 1.12 8.02
C ARG A 325 -12.89 0.93 8.88
N GLY A 326 -12.87 1.50 10.09
CA GLY A 326 -14.00 1.45 11.04
C GLY A 326 -13.96 0.25 12.00
N GLU A 327 -13.31 -0.85 11.67
CA GLU A 327 -13.16 -2.01 12.56
C GLU A 327 -12.04 -1.78 13.58
N LEU A 328 -12.39 -1.76 14.86
CA LEU A 328 -11.46 -1.55 15.97
C LEU A 328 -10.70 -2.83 16.35
N SER A 329 -11.26 -3.99 16.07
CA SER A 329 -10.60 -5.28 16.33
C SER A 329 -9.60 -5.61 15.23
N LEU A 330 -8.30 -5.53 15.54
CA LEU A 330 -7.24 -5.92 14.62
C LEU A 330 -7.47 -7.34 14.09
N ALA A 331 -7.86 -8.28 14.94
CA ALA A 331 -8.07 -9.67 14.55
C ALA A 331 -9.23 -9.84 13.55
N LYS A 332 -10.30 -9.03 13.66
CA LYS A 332 -11.39 -9.04 12.69
C LYS A 332 -10.93 -8.45 11.35
N ALA A 333 -10.29 -7.28 11.37
CA ALA A 333 -9.77 -6.64 10.17
C ALA A 333 -8.74 -7.53 9.43
N GLU A 334 -7.85 -8.23 10.15
CA GLU A 334 -6.91 -9.19 9.56
C GLU A 334 -7.61 -10.39 8.93
N ARG A 335 -8.69 -10.90 9.54
CA ARG A 335 -9.51 -11.95 8.93
C ARG A 335 -10.18 -11.48 7.64
N THR A 336 -10.69 -10.26 7.59
CA THR A 336 -11.26 -9.66 6.38
C THR A 336 -10.22 -9.62 5.26
N LEU A 337 -8.99 -9.13 5.54
CA LEU A 337 -7.91 -9.11 4.55
C LEU A 337 -7.44 -10.52 4.15
N ARG A 338 -7.46 -11.49 5.05
CA ARG A 338 -7.22 -12.91 4.70
C ARG A 338 -8.28 -13.42 3.71
N GLN A 339 -9.55 -13.09 3.94
CA GLN A 339 -10.65 -13.48 3.04
C GLN A 339 -10.47 -12.84 1.64
N VAL A 340 -9.88 -11.63 1.55
CA VAL A 340 -9.48 -11.05 0.25
C VAL A 340 -8.46 -11.96 -0.44
N GLY A 341 -7.42 -12.42 0.26
CA GLY A 341 -6.45 -13.39 -0.27
C GLY A 341 -7.10 -14.70 -0.73
N GLU A 342 -8.04 -15.23 0.06
CA GLU A 342 -8.82 -16.42 -0.31
C GLU A 342 -9.71 -16.16 -1.55
N ALA A 343 -10.26 -14.96 -1.70
CA ALA A 343 -11.06 -14.56 -2.87
C ALA A 343 -10.19 -14.49 -4.14
N LEU A 344 -8.99 -13.90 -4.03
CA LEU A 344 -8.01 -13.90 -5.12
C LEU A 344 -7.68 -15.33 -5.59
N ASN A 345 -7.37 -16.23 -4.65
CA ASN A 345 -7.06 -17.62 -4.95
C ASN A 345 -8.23 -18.36 -5.63
N LYS A 346 -9.47 -18.09 -5.20
CA LYS A 346 -10.68 -18.77 -5.70
C LYS A 346 -11.27 -18.13 -6.96
N SER A 347 -10.83 -16.96 -7.38
CA SER A 347 -11.34 -16.27 -8.57
C SER A 347 -10.71 -16.75 -9.87
N GLY A 348 -9.54 -17.40 -9.78
CA GLY A 348 -8.74 -17.77 -10.94
C GLY A 348 -7.68 -16.74 -11.35
N VAL A 349 -7.69 -15.51 -10.81
CA VAL A 349 -6.72 -14.45 -11.17
C VAL A 349 -5.27 -14.85 -10.90
N LEU A 350 -5.02 -15.74 -9.94
CA LEU A 350 -3.68 -16.25 -9.61
C LEU A 350 -3.28 -17.47 -10.45
N GLN A 351 -4.07 -17.85 -11.43
CA GLN A 351 -3.81 -18.96 -12.35
C GLN A 351 -3.56 -18.39 -13.75
N ARG A 352 -2.74 -19.05 -14.54
CA ARG A 352 -2.59 -18.72 -15.95
C ARG A 352 -3.89 -19.08 -16.66
N GLU A 353 -4.46 -18.16 -17.44
CA GLU A 353 -5.48 -18.57 -18.42
C GLU A 353 -4.82 -19.60 -19.33
N ALA A 354 -5.43 -20.79 -19.42
CA ALA A 354 -4.98 -21.76 -20.39
C ALA A 354 -5.17 -21.11 -21.78
N LEU A 355 -4.05 -20.78 -22.43
CA LEU A 355 -4.05 -20.44 -23.84
C LEU A 355 -4.59 -21.68 -24.57
N ASN A 356 -5.85 -21.63 -24.98
CA ASN A 356 -6.44 -22.61 -25.90
C ASN A 356 -6.00 -22.33 -27.33
#